data_6ca666f38cb0cd76426492100aac8afd
#
_entry.id   6ca666f38cb0cd76426492100aac8afd
#
_cell.length_a   1.000
_cell.length_b   1.000
_cell.length_c   1.000
_cell.angle_alpha   90.00
_cell.angle_beta   90.00
_cell.angle_gamma   90.00
#
_symmetry.space_group_name_H-M   'P 1'
#
loop_
_entity.id
_entity.type
_entity.pdbx_description
1 polymer ?
#
loop_
_entity_poly.entity_id
_entity_poly.type
_entity_poly.pdbx_seq_one_letter_code
_entity_poly.pdbx_strand_id
1 'polypeptide(L)'
;MIKHWRRNAALKAMPLIDPNAVRTPWSEFWRRFRRQRAALVAGLLVLLLIAAALLAPYLAPFDAENYFDYDRLNEGPSLMHWLGVDSLGRDIFSRILMGTRISLAAGVYSVLAGGAIGTLLGLLAGYYEGWWDRLTMRVCDVLFAFPGILLAIGVVAIMGSGMANVIVAVAIFSIPAFARLVRGNTLVLKHLTYIESARSIGASDWTIILRHILPGTLSSIVVYFTLRIGTSIITAASLSFLGLGAQPPTPEWGAMLNEARADMVIAPHVAIFPSLAIFITVLAFNLLGDGLRDALDPKLKG
;
A
#
# COMPACT_ATOMS: atom_id res chain seq x y z
N MET A 1 3.80 24.55 -64.51
CA MET A 1 3.43 25.62 -63.56
C MET A 1 2.31 25.21 -62.59
N ILE A 2 2.04 23.91 -62.34
CA ILE A 2 0.92 23.43 -61.49
C ILE A 2 1.39 22.67 -60.25
N LYS A 3 2.69 22.40 -60.08
CA LYS A 3 3.21 21.63 -58.92
C LYS A 3 3.54 22.47 -57.67
N HIS A 4 3.58 23.78 -57.74
CA HIS A 4 3.91 24.66 -56.60
C HIS A 4 2.68 25.05 -55.74
N TRP A 5 1.46 24.87 -56.18
CA TRP A 5 0.25 25.27 -55.46
C TRP A 5 -0.19 24.26 -54.38
N ARG A 6 0.14 22.98 -54.51
CA ARG A 6 -0.26 21.96 -53.55
C ARG A 6 0.60 21.91 -52.28
N ARG A 7 1.78 22.52 -52.30
CA ARG A 7 2.70 22.53 -51.14
C ARG A 7 2.33 23.58 -50.09
N ASN A 8 1.62 24.63 -50.46
CA ASN A 8 1.21 25.68 -49.50
C ASN A 8 -0.13 25.39 -48.82
N ALA A 9 -0.92 24.45 -49.34
CA ALA A 9 -2.18 24.04 -48.65
C ALA A 9 -1.92 23.08 -47.48
N ALA A 10 -0.84 22.32 -47.53
CA ALA A 10 -0.49 21.38 -46.44
C ALA A 10 0.12 22.08 -45.21
N LEU A 11 0.65 23.29 -45.35
CA LEU A 11 1.20 24.09 -44.23
C LEU A 11 0.13 24.86 -43.44
N LYS A 12 -1.12 24.91 -43.91
CA LYS A 12 -2.24 25.59 -43.20
C LYS A 12 -3.02 24.72 -42.22
N ALA A 13 -2.68 23.46 -42.07
CA ALA A 13 -3.37 22.53 -41.19
C ALA A 13 -2.51 22.01 -40.01
N MET A 14 -1.45 22.72 -39.60
CA MET A 14 -0.92 22.50 -38.26
C MET A 14 -1.90 23.15 -37.29
N PRO A 15 -2.55 22.36 -36.41
CA PRO A 15 -3.36 22.94 -35.36
C PRO A 15 -2.43 23.86 -34.56
N LEU A 16 -2.77 25.15 -34.49
CA LEU A 16 -2.12 26.10 -33.61
C LEU A 16 -2.19 25.49 -32.22
N ILE A 17 -1.03 25.13 -31.64
CA ILE A 17 -0.96 24.70 -30.25
C ILE A 17 -1.46 25.89 -29.46
N ASP A 18 -2.66 25.76 -28.88
CA ASP A 18 -3.25 26.78 -28.01
C ASP A 18 -2.24 27.05 -26.90
N PRO A 19 -1.65 28.25 -26.78
CA PRO A 19 -0.69 28.55 -25.72
C PRO A 19 -1.27 28.39 -24.31
N ASN A 20 -2.60 28.40 -24.17
CA ASN A 20 -3.32 28.13 -22.93
C ASN A 20 -3.52 26.63 -22.64
N ALA A 21 -3.12 25.76 -23.56
CA ALA A 21 -3.21 24.30 -23.39
C ALA A 21 -2.01 23.70 -22.63
N VAL A 22 -1.17 24.50 -21.99
CA VAL A 22 -0.12 24.00 -21.07
C VAL A 22 -0.80 23.44 -19.82
N ARG A 23 -1.15 22.16 -19.91
CA ARG A 23 -1.81 21.42 -18.82
C ARG A 23 -0.78 21.14 -17.74
N THR A 24 -1.12 21.49 -16.50
CA THR A 24 -0.29 21.11 -15.36
C THR A 24 -0.28 19.58 -15.22
N PRO A 25 0.84 18.99 -14.78
CA PRO A 25 0.93 17.54 -14.56
C PRO A 25 -0.20 16.98 -13.69
N TRP A 26 -0.66 17.79 -12.71
CA TRP A 26 -1.76 17.45 -11.81
C TRP A 26 -3.12 17.37 -12.52
N SER A 27 -3.42 18.31 -13.43
CA SER A 27 -4.68 18.30 -14.18
C SER A 27 -4.76 17.10 -15.13
N GLU A 28 -3.63 16.71 -15.69
CA GLU A 28 -3.53 15.53 -16.56
C GLU A 28 -3.69 14.23 -15.79
N PHE A 29 -3.00 14.10 -14.63
CA PHE A 29 -3.18 12.97 -13.70
C PHE A 29 -4.65 12.80 -13.33
N TRP A 30 -5.30 13.88 -12.85
CA TRP A 30 -6.68 13.81 -12.40
C TRP A 30 -7.67 13.46 -13.52
N ARG A 31 -7.44 13.95 -14.72
CA ARG A 31 -8.24 13.59 -15.90
C ARG A 31 -8.13 12.11 -16.23
N ARG A 32 -6.93 11.53 -16.20
CA ARG A 32 -6.68 10.12 -16.47
C ARG A 32 -7.27 9.25 -15.39
N PHE A 33 -7.02 9.58 -14.14
CA PHE A 33 -7.56 8.87 -12.99
C PHE A 33 -9.10 8.81 -13.03
N ARG A 34 -9.76 9.94 -13.31
CA ARG A 34 -11.24 10.00 -13.43
C ARG A 34 -11.82 9.16 -14.56
N ARG A 35 -11.06 8.81 -15.57
CA ARG A 35 -11.52 7.92 -16.65
C ARG A 35 -11.57 6.45 -16.26
N GLN A 36 -10.87 6.08 -15.21
CA GLN A 36 -10.79 4.69 -14.72
C GLN A 36 -11.84 4.46 -13.63
N ARG A 37 -13.00 3.94 -14.00
CA ARG A 37 -14.12 3.68 -13.09
C ARG A 37 -13.71 2.76 -11.92
N ALA A 38 -12.93 1.70 -12.19
CA ALA A 38 -12.45 0.78 -11.16
C ALA A 38 -11.57 1.49 -10.11
N ALA A 39 -10.65 2.37 -10.54
CA ALA A 39 -9.80 3.15 -9.65
C ALA A 39 -10.61 4.14 -8.78
N LEU A 40 -11.65 4.77 -9.35
CA LEU A 40 -12.54 5.65 -8.60
C LEU A 40 -13.32 4.90 -7.52
N VAL A 41 -13.90 3.75 -7.87
CA VAL A 41 -14.61 2.89 -6.90
C VAL A 41 -13.65 2.42 -5.82
N ALA A 42 -12.46 1.97 -6.19
CA ALA A 42 -11.43 1.54 -5.24
C ALA A 42 -10.98 2.70 -4.34
N GLY A 43 -10.76 3.89 -4.89
CA GLY A 43 -10.43 5.09 -4.11
C GLY A 43 -11.53 5.46 -3.12
N LEU A 44 -12.81 5.39 -3.53
CA LEU A 44 -13.94 5.59 -2.64
C LEU A 44 -13.98 4.54 -1.53
N LEU A 45 -13.77 3.25 -1.87
CA LEU A 45 -13.72 2.18 -0.87
C LEU A 45 -12.59 2.38 0.14
N VAL A 46 -11.39 2.77 -0.31
CA VAL A 46 -10.28 3.08 0.61
C VAL A 46 -10.63 4.26 1.52
N LEU A 47 -11.27 5.31 0.99
CA LEU A 47 -11.72 6.45 1.80
C LEU A 47 -12.78 6.03 2.82
N LEU A 48 -13.72 5.16 2.44
CA LEU A 48 -14.72 4.61 3.35
C LEU A 48 -14.08 3.73 4.44
N LEU A 49 -13.08 2.92 4.10
CA LEU A 49 -12.33 2.12 5.08
C LEU A 49 -11.56 3.02 6.07
N ILE A 50 -10.94 4.08 5.58
CA ILE A 50 -10.25 5.07 6.45
C ILE A 50 -11.27 5.77 7.35
N ALA A 51 -12.41 6.20 6.81
CA ALA A 51 -13.47 6.82 7.59
C ALA A 51 -14.04 5.85 8.63
N ALA A 52 -14.28 4.59 8.25
CA ALA A 52 -14.72 3.54 9.17
C ALA A 52 -13.69 3.32 10.29
N ALA A 53 -12.39 3.27 9.98
CA ALA A 53 -11.33 3.15 10.98
C ALA A 53 -11.28 4.35 11.95
N LEU A 54 -11.45 5.57 11.45
CA LEU A 54 -11.43 6.77 12.29
C LEU A 54 -12.68 6.89 13.16
N LEU A 55 -13.83 6.55 12.61
CA LEU A 55 -15.14 6.65 13.27
C LEU A 55 -15.53 5.37 14.02
N ALA A 56 -14.73 4.30 13.96
CA ALA A 56 -15.04 3.00 14.59
C ALA A 56 -15.50 3.11 16.05
N PRO A 57 -14.88 3.92 16.94
CA PRO A 57 -15.32 4.04 18.33
C PRO A 57 -16.73 4.63 18.49
N TYR A 58 -17.20 5.38 17.48
CA TYR A 58 -18.52 6.01 17.49
C TYR A 58 -19.58 5.19 16.73
N LEU A 59 -19.14 4.35 15.78
CA LEU A 59 -20.00 3.54 14.92
C LEU A 59 -20.22 2.13 15.47
N ALA A 60 -19.34 1.63 16.34
CA ALA A 60 -19.48 0.31 16.95
C ALA A 60 -20.65 0.31 17.94
N PRO A 61 -21.71 -0.52 17.72
CA PRO A 61 -22.87 -0.57 18.64
C PRO A 61 -22.50 -1.09 20.03
N PHE A 62 -21.47 -1.96 20.10
CA PHE A 62 -21.03 -2.60 21.33
C PHE A 62 -19.51 -2.37 21.55
N ASP A 63 -19.06 -2.48 22.80
CA ASP A 63 -17.64 -2.48 23.10
C ASP A 63 -17.00 -3.76 22.51
N ALA A 64 -16.05 -3.58 21.58
CA ALA A 64 -15.45 -4.67 20.85
C ALA A 64 -14.51 -5.56 21.70
N GLU A 65 -14.10 -5.10 22.87
CA GLU A 65 -13.17 -5.81 23.76
C GLU A 65 -13.85 -6.32 25.04
N ASN A 66 -14.83 -5.58 25.58
CA ASN A 66 -15.39 -5.84 26.92
C ASN A 66 -16.88 -6.21 26.93
N TYR A 67 -17.56 -6.24 25.78
CA TYR A 67 -18.93 -6.68 25.68
C TYR A 67 -18.99 -8.18 25.41
N PHE A 68 -19.81 -8.92 26.21
CA PHE A 68 -20.03 -10.36 26.10
C PHE A 68 -21.52 -10.68 26.32
N ASP A 69 -22.16 -11.29 25.34
CA ASP A 69 -23.53 -11.83 25.44
C ASP A 69 -23.46 -13.36 25.51
N TYR A 70 -23.36 -13.87 26.71
CA TYR A 70 -23.22 -15.31 26.95
C TYR A 70 -24.49 -16.13 26.64
N ASP A 71 -25.66 -15.47 26.46
CA ASP A 71 -26.91 -16.14 26.11
C ASP A 71 -26.97 -16.43 24.60
N ARG A 72 -26.09 -15.83 23.79
CA ARG A 72 -26.14 -15.86 22.32
C ARG A 72 -24.85 -16.33 21.65
N LEU A 73 -24.13 -17.20 22.33
CA LEU A 73 -22.83 -17.71 21.78
C LEU A 73 -23.03 -18.33 20.39
N ASN A 74 -22.19 -17.93 19.44
CA ASN A 74 -22.24 -18.40 18.05
C ASN A 74 -23.57 -18.11 17.31
N GLU A 75 -24.40 -17.19 17.82
CA GLU A 75 -25.63 -16.79 17.13
C GLU A 75 -25.30 -16.13 15.78
N GLY A 76 -26.01 -16.55 14.73
CA GLY A 76 -25.88 -15.95 13.39
C GLY A 76 -26.36 -14.50 13.33
N PRO A 77 -26.25 -13.85 12.17
CA PRO A 77 -26.70 -12.48 11.95
C PRO A 77 -28.15 -12.27 12.40
N SER A 78 -28.39 -11.23 13.22
CA SER A 78 -29.69 -10.85 13.77
C SER A 78 -29.88 -9.33 13.73
N LEU A 79 -31.10 -8.85 14.08
CA LEU A 79 -31.38 -7.41 14.16
C LEU A 79 -30.55 -6.71 15.26
N MET A 80 -30.19 -7.43 16.30
CA MET A 80 -29.35 -6.91 17.39
C MET A 80 -27.89 -7.01 17.07
N HIS A 81 -27.45 -8.13 16.52
CA HIS A 81 -26.08 -8.41 16.11
C HIS A 81 -26.01 -8.59 14.59
N TRP A 82 -25.73 -7.53 13.85
CA TRP A 82 -25.85 -7.50 12.39
C TRP A 82 -25.00 -8.54 11.66
N LEU A 83 -23.83 -8.89 12.19
CA LEU A 83 -22.97 -9.93 11.64
C LEU A 83 -22.89 -11.18 12.54
N GLY A 84 -23.74 -11.22 13.58
CA GLY A 84 -23.76 -12.29 14.57
C GLY A 84 -22.76 -12.11 15.71
N VAL A 85 -22.64 -13.15 16.51
CA VAL A 85 -21.85 -13.20 17.74
C VAL A 85 -20.83 -14.33 17.64
N ASP A 86 -19.66 -14.14 18.23
CA ASP A 86 -18.61 -15.16 18.25
C ASP A 86 -18.81 -16.16 19.42
N SER A 87 -17.88 -17.13 19.53
CA SER A 87 -17.92 -18.17 20.57
C SER A 87 -17.71 -17.66 21.99
N LEU A 88 -17.30 -16.42 22.16
CA LEU A 88 -17.14 -15.76 23.46
C LEU A 88 -18.29 -14.78 23.76
N GLY A 89 -19.29 -14.65 22.88
CA GLY A 89 -20.39 -13.71 23.06
C GLY A 89 -20.09 -12.29 22.60
N ARG A 90 -19.06 -12.06 21.76
CA ARG A 90 -18.67 -10.72 21.31
C ARG A 90 -19.32 -10.39 19.96
N ASP A 91 -19.77 -9.14 19.79
CA ASP A 91 -20.39 -8.68 18.54
C ASP A 91 -19.36 -8.58 17.40
N ILE A 92 -19.59 -9.36 16.33
CA ILE A 92 -18.64 -9.45 15.20
C ILE A 92 -18.58 -8.13 14.43
N PHE A 93 -19.69 -7.40 14.26
CA PHE A 93 -19.70 -6.14 13.54
C PHE A 93 -18.84 -5.07 14.24
N SER A 94 -19.02 -4.90 15.55
CA SER A 94 -18.20 -3.98 16.36
C SER A 94 -16.72 -4.35 16.31
N ARG A 95 -16.40 -5.64 16.38
CA ARG A 95 -15.03 -6.15 16.30
C ARG A 95 -14.41 -5.92 14.92
N ILE A 96 -15.14 -6.09 13.83
CA ILE A 96 -14.64 -5.79 12.47
C ILE A 96 -14.38 -4.30 12.31
N LEU A 97 -15.29 -3.44 12.79
CA LEU A 97 -15.10 -1.99 12.75
C LEU A 97 -13.86 -1.54 13.51
N MET A 98 -13.71 -1.99 14.75
CA MET A 98 -12.52 -1.66 15.55
C MET A 98 -11.27 -2.31 14.97
N GLY A 99 -11.37 -3.54 14.46
CA GLY A 99 -10.32 -4.26 13.75
C GLY A 99 -9.82 -3.56 12.51
N THR A 100 -10.68 -2.79 11.82
CA THR A 100 -10.27 -1.97 10.67
C THR A 100 -9.14 -1.01 11.03
N ARG A 101 -9.18 -0.38 12.21
CA ARG A 101 -8.12 0.53 12.68
C ARG A 101 -6.78 -0.19 12.81
N ILE A 102 -6.79 -1.36 13.42
CA ILE A 102 -5.58 -2.11 13.77
C ILE A 102 -4.98 -2.73 12.50
N SER A 103 -5.82 -3.38 11.69
CA SER A 103 -5.38 -4.04 10.46
C SER A 103 -4.89 -3.05 9.40
N LEU A 104 -5.57 -1.89 9.22
CA LEU A 104 -5.09 -0.82 8.35
C LEU A 104 -3.79 -0.20 8.88
N ALA A 105 -3.72 0.09 10.18
CA ALA A 105 -2.52 0.65 10.80
C ALA A 105 -1.32 -0.29 10.63
N ALA A 106 -1.51 -1.60 10.83
CA ALA A 106 -0.48 -2.59 10.61
C ALA A 106 0.05 -2.57 9.16
N GLY A 107 -0.84 -2.57 8.17
CA GLY A 107 -0.45 -2.50 6.77
C GLY A 107 0.28 -1.20 6.42
N VAL A 108 -0.31 -0.06 6.79
CA VAL A 108 0.22 1.28 6.45
C VAL A 108 1.56 1.54 7.15
N TYR A 109 1.67 1.33 8.46
CA TYR A 109 2.90 1.62 9.20
C TYR A 109 4.06 0.70 8.78
N SER A 110 3.79 -0.58 8.50
CA SER A 110 4.80 -1.48 7.96
C SER A 110 5.38 -0.99 6.64
N VAL A 111 4.51 -0.57 5.72
CA VAL A 111 4.95 -0.10 4.40
C VAL A 111 5.61 1.28 4.49
N LEU A 112 5.13 2.17 5.37
CA LEU A 112 5.76 3.48 5.62
C LEU A 112 7.19 3.31 6.13
N ALA A 113 7.38 2.49 7.17
CA ALA A 113 8.69 2.26 7.75
C ALA A 113 9.64 1.56 6.75
N GLY A 114 9.22 0.43 6.18
CA GLY A 114 10.03 -0.31 5.21
C GLY A 114 10.27 0.47 3.92
N GLY A 115 9.26 1.21 3.45
CA GLY A 115 9.35 2.06 2.27
C GLY A 115 10.27 3.25 2.45
N ALA A 116 10.24 3.93 3.61
CA ALA A 116 11.13 5.04 3.91
C ALA A 116 12.60 4.59 3.96
N ILE A 117 12.89 3.52 4.69
CA ILE A 117 14.24 2.96 4.79
C ILE A 117 14.70 2.44 3.42
N GLY A 118 13.87 1.66 2.73
CA GLY A 118 14.20 1.13 1.40
C GLY A 118 14.40 2.22 0.36
N THR A 119 13.58 3.28 0.38
CA THR A 119 13.77 4.45 -0.50
C THR A 119 15.10 5.13 -0.25
N LEU A 120 15.47 5.39 1.00
CA LEU A 120 16.74 6.00 1.34
C LEU A 120 17.91 5.14 0.86
N LEU A 121 17.91 3.84 1.17
CA LEU A 121 18.93 2.89 0.73
C LEU A 121 19.02 2.80 -0.80
N GLY A 122 17.87 2.77 -1.49
CA GLY A 122 17.81 2.73 -2.95
C GLY A 122 18.35 3.99 -3.62
N LEU A 123 18.04 5.17 -3.08
CA LEU A 123 18.59 6.46 -3.56
C LEU A 123 20.11 6.48 -3.42
N LEU A 124 20.65 6.13 -2.24
CA LEU A 124 22.09 6.14 -1.97
C LEU A 124 22.81 5.10 -2.83
N ALA A 125 22.30 3.88 -2.90
CA ALA A 125 22.87 2.81 -3.72
C ALA A 125 22.89 3.17 -5.21
N GLY A 126 21.78 3.69 -5.75
CA GLY A 126 21.70 4.07 -7.16
C GLY A 126 22.51 5.31 -7.52
N TYR A 127 22.63 6.28 -6.60
CA TYR A 127 23.37 7.51 -6.86
C TYR A 127 24.88 7.33 -6.78
N TYR A 128 25.37 6.80 -5.65
CA TYR A 128 26.82 6.67 -5.42
C TYR A 128 27.42 5.42 -6.07
N GLU A 129 26.60 4.38 -6.35
CA GLU A 129 27.07 3.10 -6.88
C GLU A 129 28.23 2.46 -6.06
N GLY A 130 29.11 1.71 -6.72
CA GLY A 130 30.32 1.17 -6.13
C GLY A 130 30.09 0.29 -4.90
N TRP A 131 30.71 0.64 -3.76
CA TRP A 131 30.63 -0.16 -2.53
C TRP A 131 29.26 -0.08 -1.86
N TRP A 132 28.65 1.11 -1.81
CA TRP A 132 27.29 1.31 -1.25
C TRP A 132 26.25 0.47 -1.95
N ASP A 133 26.29 0.44 -3.26
CA ASP A 133 25.40 -0.36 -4.07
C ASP A 133 25.59 -1.86 -3.81
N ARG A 134 26.84 -2.32 -3.86
CA ARG A 134 27.16 -3.73 -3.61
C ARG A 134 26.72 -4.19 -2.23
N LEU A 135 26.96 -3.41 -1.18
CA LEU A 135 26.57 -3.75 0.18
C LEU A 135 25.03 -3.79 0.30
N THR A 136 24.35 -2.71 -0.12
CA THR A 136 22.88 -2.61 -0.05
C THR A 136 22.21 -3.75 -0.81
N MET A 137 22.64 -4.02 -2.04
CA MET A 137 22.04 -5.10 -2.83
C MET A 137 22.35 -6.48 -2.24
N ARG A 138 23.54 -6.70 -1.69
CA ARG A 138 23.87 -7.96 -1.02
C ARG A 138 22.96 -8.22 0.20
N VAL A 139 22.71 -7.19 1.01
CA VAL A 139 21.76 -7.29 2.14
C VAL A 139 20.35 -7.58 1.63
N CYS A 140 19.91 -6.88 0.58
CA CYS A 140 18.62 -7.14 -0.06
C CYS A 140 18.52 -8.57 -0.60
N ASP A 141 19.59 -9.11 -1.20
CA ASP A 141 19.64 -10.47 -1.73
C ASP A 141 19.51 -11.52 -0.61
N VAL A 142 20.19 -11.29 0.52
CA VAL A 142 20.07 -12.15 1.71
C VAL A 142 18.63 -12.16 2.24
N LEU A 143 18.00 -10.98 2.36
CA LEU A 143 16.61 -10.89 2.84
C LEU A 143 15.62 -11.57 1.88
N PHE A 144 15.85 -11.49 0.57
CA PHE A 144 15.01 -12.16 -0.43
C PHE A 144 15.29 -13.66 -0.59
N ALA A 145 16.42 -14.16 -0.09
CA ALA A 145 16.69 -15.59 -0.09
C ALA A 145 15.72 -16.37 0.80
N PHE A 146 15.11 -15.69 1.79
CA PHE A 146 14.10 -16.29 2.66
C PHE A 146 12.69 -16.02 2.13
N PRO A 147 11.78 -17.02 2.15
CA PRO A 147 10.36 -16.78 1.95
C PRO A 147 9.86 -15.72 2.95
N GLY A 148 9.18 -14.66 2.44
CA GLY A 148 8.86 -13.48 3.24
C GLY A 148 8.13 -13.76 4.54
N ILE A 149 7.15 -14.67 4.51
CA ILE A 149 6.40 -15.05 5.71
C ILE A 149 7.30 -15.76 6.73
N LEU A 150 8.24 -16.60 6.30
CA LEU A 150 9.17 -17.29 7.20
C LEU A 150 10.15 -16.31 7.85
N LEU A 151 10.63 -15.32 7.08
CA LEU A 151 11.46 -14.25 7.63
C LEU A 151 10.67 -13.45 8.70
N ALA A 152 9.41 -13.11 8.41
CA ALA A 152 8.59 -12.38 9.36
C ALA A 152 8.30 -13.19 10.64
N ILE A 153 8.01 -14.50 10.50
CA ILE A 153 7.87 -15.42 11.66
C ILE A 153 9.16 -15.44 12.49
N GLY A 154 10.33 -15.57 11.83
CA GLY A 154 11.62 -15.58 12.51
C GLY A 154 11.89 -14.29 13.28
N VAL A 155 11.58 -13.13 12.70
CA VAL A 155 11.72 -11.83 13.38
C VAL A 155 10.80 -11.75 14.61
N VAL A 156 9.51 -12.13 14.46
CA VAL A 156 8.55 -12.11 15.59
C VAL A 156 8.93 -13.14 16.64
N ALA A 157 9.45 -14.30 16.27
CA ALA A 157 9.90 -15.31 17.23
C ALA A 157 11.03 -14.79 18.14
N ILE A 158 11.89 -13.90 17.63
CA ILE A 158 12.95 -13.27 18.43
C ILE A 158 12.42 -12.09 19.25
N MET A 159 11.52 -11.28 18.69
CA MET A 159 11.01 -10.05 19.32
C MET A 159 9.86 -10.32 20.30
N GLY A 160 9.20 -11.47 20.20
CA GLY A 160 7.96 -11.81 20.92
C GLY A 160 6.71 -11.50 20.10
N SER A 161 5.56 -12.08 20.53
CA SER A 161 4.26 -11.83 19.91
C SER A 161 3.77 -10.41 20.20
N GLY A 162 2.98 -9.89 19.27
CA GLY A 162 2.36 -8.57 19.41
C GLY A 162 2.36 -7.79 18.11
N MET A 163 1.35 -6.94 17.93
CA MET A 163 1.13 -6.20 16.68
C MET A 163 2.31 -5.27 16.34
N ALA A 164 2.94 -4.63 17.32
CA ALA A 164 4.10 -3.78 17.08
C ALA A 164 5.27 -4.56 16.46
N ASN A 165 5.53 -5.78 16.94
CA ASN A 165 6.57 -6.65 16.42
C ASN A 165 6.25 -7.18 15.02
N VAL A 166 4.96 -7.46 14.75
CA VAL A 166 4.49 -7.79 13.39
C VAL A 166 4.72 -6.62 12.43
N ILE A 167 4.40 -5.38 12.83
CA ILE A 167 4.66 -4.19 12.02
C ILE A 167 6.14 -4.09 11.66
N VAL A 168 7.04 -4.28 12.63
CA VAL A 168 8.50 -4.26 12.40
C VAL A 168 8.92 -5.38 11.45
N ALA A 169 8.43 -6.61 11.66
CA ALA A 169 8.77 -7.76 10.83
C ALA A 169 8.36 -7.54 9.35
N VAL A 170 7.13 -7.05 9.13
CA VAL A 170 6.61 -6.76 7.79
C VAL A 170 7.34 -5.56 7.16
N ALA A 171 7.75 -4.56 7.96
CA ALA A 171 8.56 -3.45 7.50
C ALA A 171 9.93 -3.92 6.99
N ILE A 172 10.64 -4.77 7.75
CA ILE A 172 11.93 -5.34 7.37
C ILE A 172 11.82 -6.07 6.03
N PHE A 173 10.78 -6.87 5.85
CA PHE A 173 10.51 -7.58 4.60
C PHE A 173 10.19 -6.63 3.42
N SER A 174 9.68 -5.44 3.68
CA SER A 174 9.36 -4.45 2.66
C SER A 174 10.59 -3.67 2.16
N ILE A 175 11.62 -3.50 2.99
CA ILE A 175 12.83 -2.70 2.69
C ILE A 175 13.47 -3.09 1.35
N PRO A 176 13.84 -4.36 1.08
CA PRO A 176 14.58 -4.72 -0.11
C PRO A 176 13.79 -4.47 -1.40
N ALA A 177 12.47 -4.57 -1.36
CA ALA A 177 11.62 -4.32 -2.51
C ALA A 177 11.61 -2.84 -2.90
N PHE A 178 11.49 -1.93 -1.94
CA PHE A 178 11.59 -0.49 -2.18
C PHE A 178 13.02 -0.09 -2.58
N ALA A 179 14.05 -0.65 -1.93
CA ALA A 179 15.44 -0.36 -2.25
C ALA A 179 15.76 -0.69 -3.71
N ARG A 180 15.34 -1.85 -4.22
CA ARG A 180 15.56 -2.24 -5.63
C ARG A 180 14.77 -1.36 -6.60
N LEU A 181 13.51 -1.05 -6.30
CA LEU A 181 12.69 -0.19 -7.14
C LEU A 181 13.31 1.20 -7.29
N VAL A 182 13.66 1.82 -6.16
CA VAL A 182 14.18 3.19 -6.13
C VAL A 182 15.59 3.25 -6.71
N ARG A 183 16.44 2.24 -6.42
CA ARG A 183 17.76 2.13 -7.06
C ARG A 183 17.65 2.08 -8.59
N GLY A 184 16.77 1.24 -9.12
CA GLY A 184 16.55 1.15 -10.57
C GLY A 184 16.16 2.49 -11.18
N ASN A 185 15.21 3.20 -10.59
CA ASN A 185 14.80 4.52 -11.03
C ASN A 185 15.93 5.55 -10.91
N THR A 186 16.68 5.52 -9.82
CA THR A 186 17.81 6.44 -9.58
C THR A 186 18.91 6.27 -10.63
N LEU A 187 19.26 5.03 -11.00
CA LEU A 187 20.25 4.73 -12.04
C LEU A 187 19.83 5.31 -13.40
N VAL A 188 18.54 5.28 -13.73
CA VAL A 188 18.03 5.86 -14.98
C VAL A 188 18.06 7.38 -14.90
N LEU A 189 17.53 7.95 -13.82
CA LEU A 189 17.36 9.41 -13.71
C LEU A 189 18.69 10.15 -13.64
N LYS A 190 19.70 9.63 -12.94
CA LYS A 190 20.98 10.32 -12.73
C LYS A 190 21.77 10.60 -14.01
N HIS A 191 21.47 9.88 -15.11
CA HIS A 191 22.10 10.07 -16.42
C HIS A 191 21.30 10.99 -17.36
N LEU A 192 20.23 11.62 -16.87
CA LEU A 192 19.48 12.57 -17.67
C LEU A 192 20.21 13.91 -17.77
N THR A 193 20.19 14.53 -18.95
CA THR A 193 20.95 15.74 -19.28
C THR A 193 20.76 16.89 -18.28
N TYR A 194 19.53 17.05 -17.73
CA TYR A 194 19.29 18.11 -16.75
C TYR A 194 19.98 17.85 -15.39
N ILE A 195 20.22 16.59 -15.02
CA ILE A 195 20.99 16.22 -13.82
C ILE A 195 22.47 16.49 -14.05
N GLU A 196 23.00 16.13 -15.25
CA GLU A 196 24.39 16.43 -15.64
C GLU A 196 24.62 17.94 -15.66
N SER A 197 23.68 18.71 -16.17
CA SER A 197 23.74 20.17 -16.17
C SER A 197 23.76 20.74 -14.74
N ALA A 198 22.89 20.21 -13.83
CA ALA A 198 22.88 20.63 -12.44
C ALA A 198 24.23 20.35 -11.75
N ARG A 199 24.85 19.20 -12.05
CA ARG A 199 26.20 18.86 -11.56
C ARG A 199 27.29 19.81 -12.11
N SER A 200 27.20 20.15 -13.39
CA SER A 200 28.17 21.05 -14.05
C SER A 200 28.17 22.46 -13.49
N ILE A 201 27.03 22.95 -12.99
CA ILE A 201 26.92 24.25 -12.31
C ILE A 201 27.18 24.18 -10.80
N GLY A 202 27.70 23.04 -10.28
CA GLY A 202 28.16 22.89 -8.90
C GLY A 202 27.09 22.54 -7.89
N ALA A 203 25.94 21.98 -8.30
CA ALA A 203 24.94 21.50 -7.34
C ALA A 203 25.51 20.35 -6.49
N SER A 204 25.28 20.39 -5.17
CA SER A 204 25.72 19.33 -4.26
C SER A 204 24.94 18.03 -4.49
N ASP A 205 25.54 16.89 -4.15
CA ASP A 205 24.93 15.56 -4.28
C ASP A 205 23.57 15.49 -3.59
N TRP A 206 23.45 16.01 -2.37
CA TRP A 206 22.18 16.05 -1.63
C TRP A 206 21.13 16.90 -2.34
N THR A 207 21.51 18.01 -2.96
CA THR A 207 20.60 18.83 -3.77
C THR A 207 20.09 18.04 -4.97
N ILE A 208 20.98 17.33 -5.65
CA ILE A 208 20.63 16.49 -6.80
C ILE A 208 19.71 15.36 -6.36
N ILE A 209 20.04 14.63 -5.29
CA ILE A 209 19.21 13.52 -4.78
C ILE A 209 17.82 14.03 -4.37
N LEU A 210 17.74 15.05 -3.52
CA LEU A 210 16.48 15.47 -2.91
C LEU A 210 15.60 16.33 -3.82
N ARG A 211 16.19 17.17 -4.70
CA ARG A 211 15.43 18.10 -5.55
C ARG A 211 15.20 17.61 -6.97
N HIS A 212 16.00 16.64 -7.43
CA HIS A 212 15.90 16.19 -8.82
C HIS A 212 15.57 14.69 -8.93
N ILE A 213 16.28 13.81 -8.20
CA ILE A 213 16.09 12.35 -8.31
C ILE A 213 14.85 11.90 -7.52
N LEU A 214 14.76 12.23 -6.25
CA LEU A 214 13.64 11.82 -5.39
C LEU A 214 12.28 12.24 -5.98
N PRO A 215 12.06 13.50 -6.40
CA PRO A 215 10.80 13.88 -7.04
C PRO A 215 10.50 13.08 -8.33
N GLY A 216 11.53 12.75 -9.10
CA GLY A 216 11.40 11.91 -10.30
C GLY A 216 11.02 10.45 -10.00
N THR A 217 11.31 9.96 -8.80
CA THR A 217 10.95 8.59 -8.36
C THR A 217 9.62 8.51 -7.62
N LEU A 218 9.07 9.64 -7.16
CA LEU A 218 7.87 9.68 -6.31
C LEU A 218 6.67 8.96 -6.90
N SER A 219 6.42 9.10 -8.20
CA SER A 219 5.30 8.41 -8.86
C SER A 219 5.39 6.90 -8.70
N SER A 220 6.57 6.33 -8.96
CA SER A 220 6.81 4.89 -8.79
C SER A 220 6.72 4.46 -7.32
N ILE A 221 7.21 5.29 -6.38
CA ILE A 221 7.14 5.02 -4.95
C ILE A 221 5.69 5.00 -4.48
N VAL A 222 4.87 5.99 -4.85
CA VAL A 222 3.45 6.09 -4.44
C VAL A 222 2.65 4.91 -4.96
N VAL A 223 2.82 4.54 -6.22
CA VAL A 223 2.17 3.37 -6.82
C VAL A 223 2.54 2.11 -6.06
N TYR A 224 3.85 1.89 -5.89
CA TYR A 224 4.34 0.68 -5.23
C TYR A 224 3.93 0.63 -3.75
N PHE A 225 3.92 1.77 -3.06
CA PHE A 225 3.43 1.92 -1.69
C PHE A 225 1.97 1.45 -1.57
N THR A 226 1.10 1.92 -2.47
CA THR A 226 -0.32 1.56 -2.44
C THR A 226 -0.53 0.06 -2.64
N LEU A 227 0.15 -0.55 -3.62
CA LEU A 227 0.09 -1.99 -3.86
C LEU A 227 0.64 -2.81 -2.69
N ARG A 228 1.71 -2.30 -2.04
CA ARG A 228 2.34 -3.00 -0.89
C ARG A 228 1.48 -2.98 0.37
N ILE A 229 0.61 -1.99 0.57
CA ILE A 229 -0.32 -1.98 1.71
C ILE A 229 -1.20 -3.24 1.69
N GLY A 230 -1.80 -3.60 0.55
CA GLY A 230 -2.62 -4.79 0.43
C GLY A 230 -1.86 -6.07 0.83
N THR A 231 -0.66 -6.28 0.29
CA THR A 231 0.16 -7.44 0.62
C THR A 231 0.64 -7.43 2.08
N SER A 232 0.90 -6.26 2.65
CA SER A 232 1.31 -6.12 4.05
C SER A 232 0.17 -6.44 5.02
N ILE A 233 -1.07 -6.06 4.70
CA ILE A 233 -2.26 -6.45 5.47
C ILE A 233 -2.42 -7.97 5.48
N ILE A 234 -2.29 -8.64 4.32
CA ILE A 234 -2.36 -10.11 4.25
C ILE A 234 -1.26 -10.74 5.12
N THR A 235 -0.03 -10.24 5.03
CA THR A 235 1.09 -10.79 5.80
C THR A 235 0.89 -10.59 7.31
N ALA A 236 0.45 -9.40 7.73
CA ALA A 236 0.15 -9.12 9.13
C ALA A 236 -1.01 -9.99 9.66
N ALA A 237 -2.10 -10.11 8.89
CA ALA A 237 -3.22 -10.98 9.23
C ALA A 237 -2.81 -12.46 9.29
N SER A 238 -1.92 -12.92 8.40
CA SER A 238 -1.39 -14.29 8.44
C SER A 238 -0.56 -14.55 9.71
N LEU A 239 0.27 -13.59 10.13
CA LEU A 239 1.03 -13.69 11.38
C LEU A 239 0.10 -13.67 12.61
N SER A 240 -0.92 -12.83 12.61
CA SER A 240 -1.94 -12.79 13.66
C SER A 240 -2.75 -14.08 13.70
N PHE A 241 -3.11 -14.64 12.54
CA PHE A 241 -3.77 -15.95 12.42
C PHE A 241 -2.93 -17.10 13.02
N LEU A 242 -1.61 -16.98 12.97
CA LEU A 242 -0.68 -17.92 13.62
C LEU A 242 -0.47 -17.63 15.12
N GLY A 243 -1.18 -16.63 15.68
CA GLY A 243 -1.07 -16.25 17.10
C GLY A 243 0.13 -15.36 17.43
N LEU A 244 0.84 -14.87 16.40
CA LEU A 244 2.05 -14.05 16.56
C LEU A 244 1.75 -12.54 16.59
N GLY A 245 0.53 -12.12 16.18
CA GLY A 245 0.13 -10.72 16.07
C GLY A 245 -0.62 -10.20 17.29
N ALA A 246 -1.79 -9.58 17.03
CA ALA A 246 -2.64 -9.05 18.08
C ALA A 246 -3.06 -10.15 19.05
N GLN A 247 -2.97 -9.84 20.35
CA GLN A 247 -3.38 -10.75 21.39
C GLN A 247 -4.80 -10.41 21.87
N PRO A 248 -5.61 -11.41 22.26
CA PRO A 248 -6.92 -11.15 22.85
C PRO A 248 -6.83 -10.19 24.05
N PRO A 249 -7.80 -9.32 24.27
CA PRO A 249 -9.11 -9.21 23.58
C PRO A 249 -9.12 -8.35 22.32
N THR A 250 -7.97 -7.82 21.91
CA THR A 250 -7.83 -6.83 20.83
C THR A 250 -8.41 -7.33 19.51
N PRO A 251 -9.41 -6.64 18.91
CA PRO A 251 -9.99 -7.04 17.65
C PRO A 251 -9.06 -6.70 16.48
N GLU A 252 -8.49 -7.72 15.84
CA GLU A 252 -7.73 -7.62 14.60
C GLU A 252 -8.19 -8.74 13.68
N TRP A 253 -8.33 -8.48 12.38
CA TRP A 253 -9.00 -9.42 11.47
C TRP A 253 -8.34 -10.80 11.39
N GLY A 254 -6.99 -10.87 11.41
CA GLY A 254 -6.26 -12.14 11.43
C GLY A 254 -6.38 -12.86 12.77
N ALA A 255 -6.35 -12.13 13.88
CA ALA A 255 -6.59 -12.68 15.23
C ALA A 255 -8.03 -13.21 15.37
N MET A 256 -9.03 -12.49 14.82
CA MET A 256 -10.42 -12.96 14.76
C MET A 256 -10.54 -14.28 14.00
N LEU A 257 -9.81 -14.44 12.90
CA LEU A 257 -9.76 -15.70 12.15
C LEU A 257 -9.08 -16.83 12.93
N ASN A 258 -8.06 -16.53 13.73
CA ASN A 258 -7.44 -17.52 14.63
C ASN A 258 -8.44 -18.01 15.69
N GLU A 259 -9.14 -17.08 16.33
CA GLU A 259 -10.19 -17.39 17.32
C GLU A 259 -11.34 -18.20 16.70
N ALA A 260 -11.71 -17.90 15.45
CA ALA A 260 -12.80 -18.58 14.73
C ALA A 260 -12.48 -20.03 14.32
N ARG A 261 -11.22 -20.49 14.41
CA ARG A 261 -10.79 -21.81 13.84
C ARG A 261 -11.57 -23.00 14.38
N ALA A 262 -11.91 -23.01 15.65
CA ALA A 262 -12.61 -24.12 16.30
C ALA A 262 -14.09 -24.16 15.88
N ASP A 263 -14.68 -22.99 15.64
CA ASP A 263 -16.13 -22.81 15.50
C ASP A 263 -16.59 -22.59 14.05
N MET A 264 -15.67 -22.43 13.09
CA MET A 264 -15.99 -22.09 11.71
C MET A 264 -16.92 -23.08 10.98
N VAL A 265 -16.97 -24.33 11.44
CA VAL A 265 -17.87 -25.37 10.88
C VAL A 265 -19.28 -25.21 11.40
N ILE A 266 -19.44 -24.83 12.66
CA ILE A 266 -20.73 -24.67 13.36
C ILE A 266 -21.28 -23.27 13.11
N ALA A 267 -20.42 -22.27 13.17
CA ALA A 267 -20.74 -20.85 13.01
C ALA A 267 -19.86 -20.20 11.92
N PRO A 268 -20.09 -20.49 10.62
CA PRO A 268 -19.18 -20.03 9.55
C PRO A 268 -19.08 -18.50 9.43
N HIS A 269 -20.08 -17.76 9.90
CA HIS A 269 -20.09 -16.29 9.90
C HIS A 269 -18.94 -15.68 10.69
N VAL A 270 -18.45 -16.33 11.76
CA VAL A 270 -17.32 -15.85 12.57
C VAL A 270 -16.01 -15.77 11.80
N ALA A 271 -15.86 -16.60 10.75
CA ALA A 271 -14.68 -16.58 9.86
C ALA A 271 -14.96 -15.83 8.55
N ILE A 272 -16.16 -15.93 7.99
CA ILE A 272 -16.51 -15.32 6.70
C ILE A 272 -16.37 -13.79 6.75
N PHE A 273 -16.91 -13.13 7.77
CA PHE A 273 -16.92 -11.66 7.81
C PHE A 273 -15.53 -11.03 7.99
N PRO A 274 -14.65 -11.49 8.88
CA PRO A 274 -13.27 -11.00 8.92
C PRO A 274 -12.52 -11.28 7.63
N SER A 275 -12.72 -12.46 7.00
CA SER A 275 -12.12 -12.77 5.70
C SER A 275 -12.56 -11.82 4.61
N LEU A 276 -13.86 -11.48 4.56
CA LEU A 276 -14.40 -10.49 3.62
C LEU A 276 -13.82 -9.10 3.86
N ALA A 277 -13.63 -8.69 5.11
CA ALA A 277 -13.03 -7.41 5.45
C ALA A 277 -11.58 -7.32 4.91
N ILE A 278 -10.77 -8.37 5.09
CA ILE A 278 -9.43 -8.47 4.52
C ILE A 278 -9.50 -8.43 3.00
N PHE A 279 -10.34 -9.27 2.38
CA PHE A 279 -10.46 -9.38 0.92
C PHE A 279 -10.84 -8.05 0.28
N ILE A 280 -11.89 -7.37 0.77
CA ILE A 280 -12.36 -6.10 0.23
C ILE A 280 -11.28 -5.03 0.37
N THR A 281 -10.61 -4.99 1.51
CA THR A 281 -9.53 -4.01 1.76
C THR A 281 -8.36 -4.22 0.83
N VAL A 282 -7.88 -5.44 0.68
CA VAL A 282 -6.77 -5.78 -0.21
C VAL A 282 -7.12 -5.51 -1.67
N LEU A 283 -8.33 -5.88 -2.09
CA LEU A 283 -8.82 -5.60 -3.44
C LEU A 283 -8.87 -4.10 -3.71
N ALA A 284 -9.38 -3.30 -2.76
CA ALA A 284 -9.46 -1.85 -2.89
C ALA A 284 -8.06 -1.22 -3.06
N PHE A 285 -7.08 -1.60 -2.23
CA PHE A 285 -5.71 -1.08 -2.36
C PHE A 285 -5.03 -1.51 -3.66
N ASN A 286 -5.22 -2.74 -4.12
CA ASN A 286 -4.66 -3.21 -5.39
C ASN A 286 -5.25 -2.46 -6.59
N LEU A 287 -6.58 -2.37 -6.69
CA LEU A 287 -7.25 -1.65 -7.77
C LEU A 287 -6.91 -0.14 -7.76
N LEU A 288 -6.78 0.45 -6.57
CA LEU A 288 -6.34 1.85 -6.44
C LEU A 288 -4.90 2.01 -6.92
N GLY A 289 -4.00 1.10 -6.53
CA GLY A 289 -2.60 1.12 -6.94
C GLY A 289 -2.42 0.97 -8.45
N ASP A 290 -3.17 0.07 -9.08
CA ASP A 290 -3.17 -0.09 -10.53
C ASP A 290 -3.70 1.19 -11.23
N GLY A 291 -4.77 1.78 -10.72
CA GLY A 291 -5.29 3.04 -11.24
C GLY A 291 -4.34 4.23 -11.10
N LEU A 292 -3.61 4.30 -9.97
CA LEU A 292 -2.56 5.29 -9.78
C LEU A 292 -1.41 5.07 -10.75
N ARG A 293 -1.01 3.82 -10.98
CA ARG A 293 0.03 3.45 -11.95
C ARG A 293 -0.31 3.95 -13.34
N ASP A 294 -1.50 3.63 -13.84
CA ASP A 294 -1.95 4.03 -15.18
C ASP A 294 -2.07 5.55 -15.32
N ALA A 295 -2.54 6.23 -14.26
CA ALA A 295 -2.68 7.70 -14.28
C ALA A 295 -1.32 8.43 -14.24
N LEU A 296 -0.31 7.84 -13.58
CA LEU A 296 1.02 8.40 -13.42
C LEU A 296 2.02 7.97 -14.50
N ASP A 297 1.69 6.97 -15.35
CA ASP A 297 2.59 6.50 -16.41
C ASP A 297 2.73 7.56 -17.52
N PRO A 298 3.96 8.09 -17.74
CA PRO A 298 4.19 9.09 -18.79
C PRO A 298 4.15 8.50 -20.21
N LYS A 299 4.28 7.17 -20.37
CA LYS A 299 4.33 6.49 -21.66
C LYS A 299 2.97 6.40 -22.36
N LEU A 300 1.88 6.57 -21.64
CA LEU A 300 0.54 6.61 -22.19
C LEU A 300 0.17 7.98 -22.80
N LYS A 301 1.17 8.76 -23.21
CA LYS A 301 0.98 9.98 -24.01
C LYS A 301 0.70 9.58 -25.45
N GLY A 302 -0.51 9.11 -25.72
CA GLY A 302 -1.07 8.92 -27.05
C GLY A 302 -2.23 9.88 -27.27
#